data_045eb7281d2d1c99998ce8932c8883c4
#
_entry.id   045eb7281d2d1c99998ce8932c8883c4
#
_cell.length_a   1.000
_cell.length_b   1.000
_cell.length_c   1.000
_cell.angle_alpha   90.00
_cell.angle_beta   90.00
_cell.angle_gamma   90.00
#
_symmetry.space_group_name_H-M   'P 1'
#
loop_
_entity.id
_entity.type
_entity.pdbx_description
1 polymer ?
#
loop_
_entity_poly.entity_id
_entity_poly.type
_entity_poly.pdbx_seq_one_letter_code
_entity_poly.pdbx_strand_id
1 'polypeptide(L)'
;MPTNRYRKIFSDLKKLKKTRVLVSRELDRQFEAEIIRFSNQYKNVTPIIVLRRHEEYFASQYKRFVKNGFKGEAHDFLSLKEDNGFFKKIHFNFLHQIDFLKKHFDKAPIVLFHHDLKSDPLNFIKTFCLLTSAEVDLDNINFSKKHSSYSEKQLKTIKAVSKWVNLEKRRVFKNPILHLFWRLFHASLRYGILYFSILLPNFIYSKEPLIDPRYLKKIKHYFKNDWEACLTYQNKKK
;
A
#
# COMPACT_ATOMS: atom_id res chain seq x y z
N MET A 1 -8.28 -17.82 2.41
CA MET A 1 -9.21 -17.71 3.56
C MET A 1 -9.04 -16.35 4.25
N PRO A 2 -9.78 -15.31 3.87
CA PRO A 2 -9.78 -14.02 4.57
C PRO A 2 -10.85 -13.90 5.67
N THR A 3 -11.78 -14.85 5.75
CA THR A 3 -12.99 -14.77 6.59
C THR A 3 -12.74 -14.59 8.09
N ASN A 4 -11.73 -15.24 8.67
CA ASN A 4 -11.50 -15.17 10.12
C ASN A 4 -10.97 -13.82 10.60
N ARG A 5 -10.18 -13.11 9.77
CA ARG A 5 -9.63 -11.80 10.14
C ARG A 5 -10.70 -10.72 10.20
N TYR A 6 -11.66 -10.75 9.27
CA TYR A 6 -12.80 -9.84 9.29
C TYR A 6 -13.75 -10.11 10.44
N ARG A 7 -14.06 -11.37 10.71
CA ARG A 7 -14.89 -11.74 11.87
C ARG A 7 -14.31 -11.15 13.16
N LYS A 8 -12.98 -11.22 13.32
CA LYS A 8 -12.32 -10.63 14.48
C LYS A 8 -12.47 -9.10 14.51
N ILE A 9 -12.16 -8.40 13.40
CA ILE A 9 -12.30 -6.94 13.32
C ILE A 9 -13.75 -6.53 13.63
N PHE A 10 -14.74 -7.17 13.02
CA PHE A 10 -16.14 -6.86 13.25
C PHE A 10 -16.60 -7.20 14.68
N SER A 11 -16.10 -8.29 15.25
CA SER A 11 -16.34 -8.63 16.66
C SER A 11 -15.74 -7.58 17.59
N ASP A 12 -14.51 -7.15 17.31
CA ASP A 12 -13.80 -6.15 18.12
C ASP A 12 -14.52 -4.79 18.02
N LEU A 13 -14.94 -4.37 16.82
CA LEU A 13 -15.73 -3.14 16.61
C LEU A 13 -17.05 -3.13 17.39
N LYS A 14 -17.76 -4.27 17.40
CA LYS A 14 -19.04 -4.39 18.15
C LYS A 14 -18.84 -4.28 19.66
N LYS A 15 -17.67 -4.67 20.19
CA LYS A 15 -17.35 -4.57 21.62
C LYS A 15 -16.94 -3.17 22.05
N LEU A 16 -16.53 -2.31 21.12
CA LEU A 16 -16.11 -0.97 21.43
C LEU A 16 -17.32 -0.10 21.77
N LYS A 17 -17.46 0.28 23.05
CA LYS A 17 -18.45 1.23 23.54
C LYS A 17 -18.11 2.70 23.16
N LYS A 18 -17.28 2.94 22.16
CA LYS A 18 -16.84 4.26 21.73
C LYS A 18 -17.76 4.81 20.65
N THR A 19 -18.02 6.09 20.66
CA THR A 19 -18.87 6.80 19.70
C THR A 19 -18.25 6.86 18.30
N ARG A 20 -16.92 6.82 18.20
CA ARG A 20 -16.18 6.87 16.92
C ARG A 20 -15.00 5.91 16.93
N VAL A 21 -14.75 5.25 15.81
CA VAL A 21 -13.63 4.32 15.62
C VAL A 21 -12.97 4.56 14.27
N LEU A 22 -11.66 4.72 14.25
CA LEU A 22 -10.86 4.78 13.03
C LEU A 22 -10.36 3.38 12.68
N VAL A 23 -10.70 2.89 11.48
CA VAL A 23 -10.18 1.63 10.93
C VAL A 23 -9.23 1.95 9.79
N SER A 24 -7.95 1.67 9.97
CA SER A 24 -6.92 1.88 8.94
C SER A 24 -6.51 0.57 8.28
N ARG A 25 -6.45 0.57 6.95
CA ARG A 25 -5.96 -0.58 6.17
C ARG A 25 -5.21 -0.13 4.92
N GLU A 26 -4.16 -0.86 4.61
CA GLU A 26 -3.51 -0.79 3.30
C GLU A 26 -4.23 -1.75 2.36
N LEU A 27 -4.86 -1.21 1.33
CA LEU A 27 -5.55 -1.96 0.28
C LEU A 27 -4.81 -1.77 -1.04
N ASP A 28 -4.75 -2.85 -1.81
CA ASP A 28 -4.20 -2.86 -3.16
C ASP A 28 -5.21 -3.53 -4.12
N ARG A 29 -4.85 -4.61 -4.79
CA ARG A 29 -5.72 -5.36 -5.72
C ARG A 29 -7.03 -5.87 -5.11
N GLN A 30 -7.12 -5.95 -3.78
CA GLN A 30 -8.33 -6.37 -3.08
C GLN A 30 -9.26 -5.20 -2.74
N PHE A 31 -8.96 -3.98 -3.16
CA PHE A 31 -9.67 -2.77 -2.75
C PHE A 31 -11.18 -2.92 -2.89
N GLU A 32 -11.70 -3.24 -4.07
CA GLU A 32 -13.14 -3.34 -4.30
C GLU A 32 -13.80 -4.44 -3.46
N ALA A 33 -13.20 -5.64 -3.44
CA ALA A 33 -13.73 -6.75 -2.66
C ALA A 33 -13.78 -6.46 -1.16
N GLU A 34 -12.79 -5.71 -0.66
CA GLU A 34 -12.72 -5.32 0.74
C GLU A 34 -13.76 -4.23 1.06
N ILE A 35 -13.94 -3.24 0.16
CA ILE A 35 -14.95 -2.19 0.31
C ILE A 35 -16.36 -2.79 0.30
N ILE A 36 -16.70 -3.65 -0.66
CA ILE A 36 -18.00 -4.35 -0.71
C ILE A 36 -18.25 -5.09 0.61
N ARG A 37 -17.25 -5.86 1.09
CA ARG A 37 -17.39 -6.64 2.31
C ARG A 37 -17.60 -5.76 3.53
N PHE A 38 -16.91 -4.63 3.62
CA PHE A 38 -17.03 -3.70 4.73
C PHE A 38 -18.34 -2.93 4.68
N SER A 39 -18.75 -2.43 3.51
CA SER A 39 -19.97 -1.65 3.32
C SER A 39 -21.25 -2.47 3.52
N ASN A 40 -21.21 -3.79 3.31
CA ASN A 40 -22.33 -4.67 3.64
C ASN A 40 -22.59 -4.77 5.15
N GLN A 41 -21.61 -4.44 6.00
CA GLN A 41 -21.76 -4.44 7.46
C GLN A 41 -21.99 -3.03 8.02
N TYR A 42 -21.37 -2.02 7.41
CA TYR A 42 -21.35 -0.65 7.90
C TYR A 42 -21.56 0.34 6.74
N LYS A 43 -22.73 0.99 6.68
CA LYS A 43 -23.06 2.01 5.68
C LYS A 43 -22.68 3.41 6.15
N ASN A 44 -23.05 3.75 7.40
CA ASN A 44 -22.75 5.06 7.98
C ASN A 44 -21.27 5.18 8.37
N VAL A 45 -20.42 5.20 7.37
CA VAL A 45 -18.96 5.33 7.51
C VAL A 45 -18.50 6.50 6.67
N THR A 46 -17.58 7.31 7.20
CA THR A 46 -16.86 8.30 6.40
C THR A 46 -15.62 7.63 5.84
N PRO A 47 -15.58 7.26 4.56
CA PRO A 47 -14.39 6.68 3.97
C PRO A 47 -13.30 7.74 3.82
N ILE A 48 -12.05 7.36 4.07
CA ILE A 48 -10.89 8.22 3.92
C ILE A 48 -9.91 7.50 3.01
N ILE A 49 -9.43 8.20 1.99
CA ILE A 49 -8.40 7.66 1.10
C ILE A 49 -7.21 8.63 1.05
N VAL A 50 -6.00 8.08 1.25
CA VAL A 50 -4.76 8.84 1.13
C VAL A 50 -4.08 8.45 -0.17
N LEU A 51 -4.08 9.35 -1.13
CA LEU A 51 -3.55 9.13 -2.46
C LEU A 51 -2.07 9.51 -2.53
N ARG A 52 -1.35 8.78 -3.33
CA ARG A 52 0.05 9.03 -3.64
C ARG A 52 0.20 9.17 -5.14
N ARG A 53 1.11 10.04 -5.63
CA ARG A 53 1.37 10.16 -7.07
C ARG A 53 1.60 8.79 -7.68
N HIS A 54 1.04 8.53 -8.84
CA HIS A 54 1.01 7.19 -9.46
C HIS A 54 2.40 6.58 -9.62
N GLU A 55 3.40 7.35 -10.05
CA GLU A 55 4.77 6.89 -10.20
C GLU A 55 5.42 6.55 -8.85
N GLU A 56 5.09 7.31 -7.80
CA GLU A 56 5.58 7.04 -6.45
C GLU A 56 4.86 5.83 -5.83
N TYR A 57 3.55 5.71 -6.06
CA TYR A 57 2.76 4.55 -5.62
C TYR A 57 3.25 3.29 -6.29
N PHE A 58 3.43 3.32 -7.62
CA PHE A 58 4.01 2.22 -8.38
C PHE A 58 5.38 1.80 -7.81
N ALA A 59 6.30 2.75 -7.66
CA ALA A 59 7.65 2.46 -7.16
C ALA A 59 7.61 1.83 -5.77
N SER A 60 6.75 2.33 -4.89
CA SER A 60 6.56 1.80 -3.54
C SER A 60 6.01 0.37 -3.57
N GLN A 61 4.98 0.12 -4.38
CA GLN A 61 4.36 -1.20 -4.50
C GLN A 61 5.32 -2.20 -5.14
N TYR A 62 5.96 -1.85 -6.24
CA TYR A 62 6.93 -2.72 -6.90
C TYR A 62 8.06 -3.14 -5.94
N LYS A 63 8.67 -2.17 -5.25
CA LYS A 63 9.72 -2.46 -4.23
C LYS A 63 9.21 -3.37 -3.11
N ARG A 64 7.98 -3.16 -2.64
CA ARG A 64 7.33 -4.01 -1.64
C ARG A 64 7.16 -5.45 -2.12
N PHE A 65 6.72 -5.62 -3.37
CA PHE A 65 6.52 -6.94 -3.95
C PHE A 65 7.83 -7.64 -4.28
N VAL A 66 8.83 -6.92 -4.80
CA VAL A 66 10.20 -7.44 -4.97
C VAL A 66 10.77 -7.94 -3.65
N LYS A 67 10.65 -7.15 -2.57
CA LYS A 67 11.04 -7.59 -1.22
C LYS A 67 10.34 -8.88 -0.80
N ASN A 68 9.13 -9.12 -1.26
CA ASN A 68 8.34 -10.30 -0.94
C ASN A 68 8.52 -11.44 -1.96
N GLY A 69 9.47 -11.33 -2.89
CA GLY A 69 9.85 -12.40 -3.81
C GLY A 69 9.28 -12.27 -5.23
N PHE A 70 8.68 -11.14 -5.59
CA PHE A 70 8.25 -10.91 -6.97
C PHE A 70 9.46 -10.91 -7.92
N LYS A 71 9.38 -11.71 -8.99
CA LYS A 71 10.49 -12.00 -9.90
C LYS A 71 10.48 -11.14 -11.16
N GLY A 72 9.30 -10.64 -11.54
CA GLY A 72 9.08 -9.90 -12.78
C GLY A 72 9.74 -8.53 -12.80
N GLU A 73 9.88 -7.98 -13.99
CA GLU A 73 10.35 -6.63 -14.21
C GLU A 73 9.23 -5.60 -13.94
N ALA A 74 9.57 -4.31 -14.02
CA ALA A 74 8.61 -3.23 -13.75
C ALA A 74 7.39 -3.27 -14.70
N HIS A 75 7.59 -3.65 -15.96
CA HIS A 75 6.50 -3.78 -16.94
C HIS A 75 5.63 -5.02 -16.72
N ASP A 76 6.18 -6.10 -16.14
CA ASP A 76 5.39 -7.28 -15.75
C ASP A 76 4.52 -6.97 -14.51
N PHE A 77 4.95 -6.00 -13.71
CA PHE A 77 4.18 -5.57 -12.55
C PHE A 77 2.97 -4.73 -12.93
N LEU A 78 3.12 -3.76 -13.85
CA LEU A 78 2.04 -2.96 -14.42
C LEU A 78 2.31 -2.74 -15.90
N SER A 79 1.56 -3.36 -16.80
CA SER A 79 1.66 -3.13 -18.22
C SER A 79 0.75 -1.97 -18.64
N LEU A 80 1.34 -0.87 -19.12
CA LEU A 80 0.58 0.29 -19.61
C LEU A 80 -0.05 0.04 -21.00
N LYS A 81 0.52 -0.87 -21.77
CA LYS A 81 0.04 -1.18 -23.13
C LYS A 81 -1.11 -2.19 -23.08
N GLU A 82 -0.86 -3.38 -22.55
CA GLU A 82 -1.74 -4.56 -22.71
C GLU A 82 -2.60 -4.84 -21.48
N ASP A 83 -2.36 -4.15 -20.35
CA ASP A 83 -3.04 -4.38 -19.08
C ASP A 83 -3.01 -5.83 -18.57
N ASN A 84 -1.97 -6.58 -18.95
CA ASN A 84 -1.77 -7.98 -18.59
C ASN A 84 -0.81 -8.17 -17.38
N GLY A 85 -0.30 -7.08 -16.82
CA GLY A 85 0.60 -7.09 -15.67
C GLY A 85 0.00 -7.70 -14.41
N PHE A 86 0.84 -7.89 -13.40
CA PHE A 86 0.43 -8.37 -12.07
C PHE A 86 -0.59 -7.45 -11.39
N PHE A 87 -0.40 -6.13 -11.53
CA PHE A 87 -1.43 -5.12 -11.29
C PHE A 87 -2.09 -4.74 -12.62
N LYS A 88 -3.39 -4.51 -12.57
CA LYS A 88 -4.16 -3.95 -13.69
C LYS A 88 -4.23 -2.43 -13.56
N LYS A 89 -4.44 -1.71 -14.67
CA LYS A 89 -4.57 -0.25 -14.71
C LYS A 89 -5.67 0.25 -13.76
N ILE A 90 -6.76 -0.51 -13.63
CA ILE A 90 -7.87 -0.17 -12.73
C ILE A 90 -7.41 -0.05 -11.26
N HIS A 91 -6.41 -0.82 -10.83
CA HIS A 91 -5.87 -0.71 -9.46
C HIS A 91 -5.08 0.59 -9.23
N PHE A 92 -4.75 1.30 -10.31
CA PHE A 92 -4.10 2.60 -10.29
C PHE A 92 -5.04 3.76 -10.66
N ASN A 93 -6.29 3.48 -11.03
CA ASN A 93 -7.28 4.51 -11.31
C ASN A 93 -7.87 5.01 -9.98
N PHE A 94 -7.37 6.12 -9.48
CA PHE A 94 -7.74 6.67 -8.18
C PHE A 94 -9.12 7.33 -8.22
N LEU A 95 -9.48 7.95 -9.34
CA LEU A 95 -10.82 8.51 -9.50
C LEU A 95 -11.89 7.40 -9.43
N HIS A 96 -11.63 6.26 -10.10
CA HIS A 96 -12.49 5.08 -9.97
C HIS A 96 -12.60 4.61 -8.51
N GLN A 97 -11.50 4.59 -7.76
CA GLN A 97 -11.53 4.20 -6.35
C GLN A 97 -12.36 5.18 -5.50
N ILE A 98 -12.26 6.49 -5.76
CA ILE A 98 -13.09 7.53 -5.10
C ILE A 98 -14.57 7.30 -5.42
N ASP A 99 -14.92 7.07 -6.69
CA ASP A 99 -16.31 6.87 -7.11
C ASP A 99 -16.86 5.53 -6.57
N PHE A 100 -16.01 4.51 -6.49
CA PHE A 100 -16.37 3.25 -5.87
C PHE A 100 -16.70 3.41 -4.37
N LEU A 101 -15.93 4.22 -3.64
CA LEU A 101 -16.23 4.56 -2.25
C LEU A 101 -17.56 5.32 -2.11
N LYS A 102 -17.82 6.31 -2.98
CA LYS A 102 -19.10 7.05 -3.00
C LYS A 102 -20.29 6.11 -3.22
N LYS A 103 -20.13 5.12 -4.10
CA LYS A 103 -21.21 4.17 -4.40
C LYS A 103 -21.55 3.26 -3.22
N HIS A 104 -20.59 2.95 -2.36
CA HIS A 104 -20.75 1.92 -1.34
C HIS A 104 -21.00 2.48 0.07
N PHE A 105 -20.74 3.77 0.30
CA PHE A 105 -20.95 4.41 1.59
C PHE A 105 -21.87 5.63 1.45
N ASP A 106 -22.65 5.90 2.52
CA ASP A 106 -23.60 7.02 2.53
C ASP A 106 -22.90 8.40 2.57
N LYS A 107 -21.67 8.43 3.07
CA LYS A 107 -20.85 9.65 3.14
C LYS A 107 -19.81 9.70 2.03
N ALA A 108 -19.67 10.87 1.47
CA ALA A 108 -18.67 11.10 0.45
C ALA A 108 -17.23 10.96 1.01
N PRO A 109 -16.30 10.30 0.30
CA PRO A 109 -14.95 10.07 0.79
C PRO A 109 -14.17 11.37 1.02
N ILE A 110 -13.39 11.37 2.08
CA ILE A 110 -12.34 12.37 2.34
C ILE A 110 -11.11 11.94 1.55
N VAL A 111 -10.63 12.81 0.67
CA VAL A 111 -9.43 12.56 -0.13
C VAL A 111 -8.29 13.40 0.42
N LEU A 112 -7.19 12.75 0.80
CA LEU A 112 -5.97 13.35 1.29
C LEU A 112 -4.81 12.94 0.39
N PHE A 113 -3.75 13.74 0.35
CA PHE A 113 -2.59 13.44 -0.47
C PHE A 113 -1.33 13.20 0.37
N HIS A 114 -0.62 12.14 0.04
CA HIS A 114 0.60 11.77 0.74
C HIS A 114 1.73 12.80 0.60
N HIS A 115 1.72 13.62 -0.46
CA HIS A 115 2.71 14.69 -0.60
C HIS A 115 2.51 15.78 0.45
N ASP A 116 1.27 16.08 0.86
CA ASP A 116 0.99 17.02 1.95
C ASP A 116 1.57 16.52 3.29
N LEU A 117 1.44 15.21 3.55
CA LEU A 117 2.06 14.58 4.71
C LEU A 117 3.60 14.68 4.69
N LYS A 118 4.22 14.70 3.50
CA LYS A 118 5.68 14.83 3.38
C LYS A 118 6.15 16.27 3.52
N SER A 119 5.41 17.22 2.97
CA SER A 119 5.78 18.64 2.95
C SER A 119 5.52 19.31 4.30
N ASP A 120 4.36 19.05 4.89
CA ASP A 120 3.94 19.60 6.18
C ASP A 120 3.14 18.57 6.99
N PRO A 121 3.83 17.67 7.72
CA PRO A 121 3.18 16.64 8.53
C PRO A 121 2.21 17.17 9.57
N LEU A 122 2.56 18.31 10.19
CA LEU A 122 1.73 18.91 11.24
C LEU A 122 0.40 19.42 10.68
N ASN A 123 0.46 20.17 9.58
CA ASN A 123 -0.74 20.67 8.91
C ASN A 123 -1.59 19.53 8.32
N PHE A 124 -0.96 18.47 7.81
CA PHE A 124 -1.67 17.27 7.36
C PHE A 124 -2.48 16.65 8.49
N ILE A 125 -1.89 16.47 9.68
CA ILE A 125 -2.60 15.92 10.84
C ILE A 125 -3.71 16.85 11.31
N LYS A 126 -3.48 18.16 11.39
CA LYS A 126 -4.51 19.15 11.73
C LYS A 126 -5.69 19.06 10.75
N THR A 127 -5.43 19.00 9.45
CA THR A 127 -6.45 18.84 8.41
C THR A 127 -7.21 17.53 8.55
N PHE A 128 -6.50 16.42 8.80
CA PHE A 128 -7.12 15.12 9.08
C PHE A 128 -8.05 15.19 10.28
N CYS A 129 -7.62 15.77 11.38
CA CYS A 129 -8.42 15.91 12.61
C CYS A 129 -9.67 16.78 12.38
N LEU A 130 -9.50 17.89 11.66
CA LEU A 130 -10.63 18.77 11.31
C LEU A 130 -11.68 18.01 10.48
N LEU A 131 -11.26 17.33 9.42
CA LEU A 131 -12.17 16.61 8.50
C LEU A 131 -12.83 15.37 9.14
N THR A 132 -12.21 14.79 10.15
CA THR A 132 -12.72 13.61 10.84
C THR A 132 -13.40 13.95 12.17
N SER A 133 -13.31 15.22 12.62
CA SER A 133 -13.68 15.65 13.97
C SER A 133 -12.99 14.78 15.05
N ALA A 134 -11.73 14.44 14.82
CA ALA A 134 -10.91 13.71 15.76
C ALA A 134 -10.08 14.69 16.59
N GLU A 135 -9.95 14.40 17.87
CA GLU A 135 -9.04 15.12 18.75
C GLU A 135 -7.73 14.37 18.85
N VAL A 136 -6.63 15.09 18.79
CA VAL A 136 -5.28 14.53 18.90
C VAL A 136 -4.40 15.48 19.70
N ASP A 137 -3.63 14.93 20.60
CA ASP A 137 -2.56 15.65 21.29
C ASP A 137 -1.36 15.76 20.33
N LEU A 138 -1.18 16.95 19.76
CA LEU A 138 -0.14 17.23 18.77
C LEU A 138 1.27 17.16 19.37
N ASP A 139 1.43 17.45 20.64
CA ASP A 139 2.73 17.48 21.31
C ASP A 139 3.30 16.07 21.50
N ASN A 140 2.43 15.08 21.57
CA ASN A 140 2.80 13.67 21.69
C ASN A 140 2.96 12.94 20.37
N ILE A 141 2.84 13.62 19.22
CA ILE A 141 3.04 12.99 17.91
C ILE A 141 4.52 12.92 17.56
N ASN A 142 5.01 11.70 17.38
CA ASN A 142 6.36 11.48 16.88
C ASN A 142 6.38 11.45 15.34
N PHE A 143 6.83 12.52 14.71
CA PHE A 143 6.98 12.63 13.25
C PHE A 143 8.26 11.98 12.71
N SER A 144 9.08 11.37 13.56
CA SER A 144 10.29 10.71 13.09
C SER A 144 9.97 9.53 12.15
N LYS A 145 10.76 9.39 11.10
CA LYS A 145 10.60 8.30 10.14
C LYS A 145 11.02 6.96 10.76
N LYS A 146 10.05 6.16 11.20
CA LYS A 146 10.31 4.88 11.89
C LYS A 146 10.86 3.78 10.97
N HIS A 147 10.57 3.81 9.67
CA HIS A 147 10.99 2.78 8.73
C HIS A 147 11.65 3.38 7.49
N SER A 148 12.93 3.07 7.29
CA SER A 148 13.62 3.36 6.02
C SER A 148 13.24 2.32 4.95
N SER A 149 13.17 2.74 3.70
CA SER A 149 13.05 1.82 2.58
C SER A 149 14.34 1.00 2.45
N TYR A 150 14.23 -0.25 2.03
CA TYR A 150 15.39 -1.07 1.68
C TYR A 150 16.18 -0.40 0.55
N SER A 151 17.52 -0.54 0.59
CA SER A 151 18.38 -0.04 -0.46
C SER A 151 18.16 -0.80 -1.77
N GLU A 152 18.54 -0.20 -2.89
CA GLU A 152 18.49 -0.89 -4.19
C GLU A 152 19.31 -2.17 -4.19
N LYS A 153 20.48 -2.16 -3.55
CA LYS A 153 21.35 -3.32 -3.37
C LYS A 153 20.58 -4.49 -2.72
N GLN A 154 19.89 -4.23 -1.61
CA GLN A 154 19.09 -5.22 -0.91
C GLN A 154 17.97 -5.78 -1.79
N LEU A 155 17.26 -4.90 -2.51
CA LEU A 155 16.16 -5.30 -3.38
C LEU A 155 16.64 -6.07 -4.63
N LYS A 156 17.76 -5.70 -5.21
CA LYS A 156 18.36 -6.44 -6.32
C LYS A 156 18.80 -7.83 -5.89
N THR A 157 19.41 -7.96 -4.71
CA THR A 157 19.81 -9.28 -4.16
C THR A 157 18.61 -10.19 -3.97
N ILE A 158 17.57 -9.71 -3.28
CA ILE A 158 16.39 -10.55 -3.04
C ILE A 158 15.68 -10.92 -4.34
N LYS A 159 15.65 -10.01 -5.35
CA LYS A 159 15.10 -10.29 -6.67
C LYS A 159 15.90 -11.37 -7.39
N ALA A 160 17.24 -11.32 -7.35
CA ALA A 160 18.10 -12.32 -7.93
C ALA A 160 17.91 -13.69 -7.27
N VAL A 161 17.95 -13.75 -5.93
CA VAL A 161 17.73 -15.00 -5.18
C VAL A 161 16.32 -15.57 -5.41
N SER A 162 15.32 -14.70 -5.57
CA SER A 162 13.93 -15.13 -5.83
C SER A 162 13.79 -15.90 -7.16
N LYS A 163 14.71 -15.77 -8.10
CA LYS A 163 14.73 -16.57 -9.34
C LYS A 163 14.96 -18.07 -9.06
N TRP A 164 15.74 -18.35 -8.02
CA TRP A 164 16.15 -19.72 -7.64
C TRP A 164 15.30 -20.26 -6.48
N VAL A 165 14.96 -19.40 -5.51
CA VAL A 165 14.22 -19.76 -4.31
C VAL A 165 12.82 -19.13 -4.38
N ASN A 166 11.79 -19.93 -4.20
CA ASN A 166 10.41 -19.40 -4.20
C ASN A 166 10.11 -18.69 -2.88
N LEU A 167 10.38 -17.40 -2.82
CA LEU A 167 10.09 -16.56 -1.66
C LEU A 167 8.66 -16.02 -1.64
N GLU A 168 7.92 -16.12 -2.75
CA GLU A 168 6.58 -15.56 -2.92
C GLU A 168 5.48 -16.46 -2.36
N LYS A 169 5.59 -17.77 -2.58
CA LYS A 169 4.58 -18.73 -2.12
C LYS A 169 4.72 -19.05 -0.64
N ARG A 170 3.72 -18.66 0.13
CA ARG A 170 3.57 -19.07 1.53
C ARG A 170 2.66 -20.31 1.58
N ARG A 171 3.17 -21.41 2.10
CA ARG A 171 2.31 -22.55 2.45
C ARG A 171 1.41 -22.14 3.59
N VAL A 172 0.14 -22.56 3.52
CA VAL A 172 -0.82 -22.41 4.61
C VAL A 172 -1.01 -23.81 5.22
N PHE A 173 -0.62 -23.97 6.46
CA PHE A 173 -0.82 -25.21 7.19
C PHE A 173 -2.09 -25.11 8.02
N LYS A 174 -2.83 -26.22 8.13
CA LYS A 174 -4.00 -26.33 9.02
C LYS A 174 -3.59 -26.21 10.49
N ASN A 175 -2.44 -26.80 10.85
CA ASN A 175 -1.89 -26.70 12.20
C ASN A 175 -1.32 -25.28 12.43
N PRO A 176 -1.82 -24.51 13.42
CA PRO A 176 -1.40 -23.14 13.68
C PRO A 176 0.06 -23.02 14.11
N ILE A 177 0.59 -24.00 14.84
CA ILE A 177 1.98 -24.02 15.32
C ILE A 177 2.91 -24.20 14.12
N LEU A 178 2.64 -25.20 13.27
CA LEU A 178 3.42 -25.46 12.06
C LEU A 178 3.36 -24.24 11.10
N HIS A 179 2.17 -23.60 11.01
CA HIS A 179 2.01 -22.37 10.23
C HIS A 179 2.86 -21.21 10.77
N LEU A 180 2.93 -21.07 12.10
CA LEU A 180 3.76 -20.05 12.76
C LEU A 180 5.25 -20.29 12.48
N PHE A 181 5.75 -21.51 12.69
CA PHE A 181 7.14 -21.86 12.40
C PHE A 181 7.50 -21.62 10.92
N TRP A 182 6.64 -22.00 10.00
CA TRP A 182 6.84 -21.76 8.58
C TRP A 182 6.91 -20.27 8.23
N ARG A 183 6.05 -19.47 8.85
CA ARG A 183 6.07 -18.01 8.69
C ARG A 183 7.36 -17.39 9.22
N LEU A 184 7.82 -17.81 10.39
CA LEU A 184 9.07 -17.34 10.99
C LEU A 184 10.26 -17.73 10.11
N PHE A 185 10.33 -18.99 9.66
CA PHE A 185 11.37 -19.46 8.76
C PHE A 185 11.44 -18.63 7.48
N HIS A 186 10.30 -18.42 6.79
CA HIS A 186 10.26 -17.60 5.59
C HIS A 186 10.60 -16.12 5.85
N ALA A 187 10.23 -15.60 6.99
CA ALA A 187 10.61 -14.24 7.38
C ALA A 187 12.14 -14.16 7.60
N SER A 188 12.69 -15.08 8.39
CA SER A 188 14.13 -15.14 8.68
C SER A 188 14.95 -15.30 7.39
N LEU A 189 14.53 -16.17 6.48
CA LEU A 189 15.18 -16.35 5.19
C LEU A 189 15.23 -15.05 4.38
N ARG A 190 14.08 -14.36 4.24
CA ARG A 190 14.04 -13.09 3.50
C ARG A 190 14.87 -12.00 4.16
N TYR A 191 14.75 -11.84 5.46
CA TYR A 191 15.54 -10.84 6.18
C TYR A 191 17.02 -11.19 6.17
N GLY A 192 17.37 -12.48 6.30
CA GLY A 192 18.76 -12.95 6.15
C GLY A 192 19.36 -12.55 4.80
N ILE A 193 18.65 -12.78 3.69
CA ILE A 193 19.07 -12.36 2.35
C ILE A 193 19.25 -10.84 2.26
N LEU A 194 18.28 -10.07 2.77
CA LEU A 194 18.31 -8.62 2.74
C LEU A 194 19.47 -8.03 3.54
N TYR A 195 19.76 -8.57 4.71
CA TYR A 195 20.87 -8.08 5.53
C TYR A 195 22.23 -8.61 5.07
N PHE A 196 22.31 -9.86 4.62
CA PHE A 196 23.54 -10.41 4.03
C PHE A 196 23.98 -9.59 2.81
N SER A 197 23.03 -9.08 2.02
CA SER A 197 23.37 -8.26 0.85
C SER A 197 24.19 -7.01 1.19
N ILE A 198 24.10 -6.49 2.42
CA ILE A 198 24.86 -5.31 2.86
C ILE A 198 26.36 -5.62 2.87
N LEU A 199 26.73 -6.85 3.17
CA LEU A 199 28.13 -7.32 3.22
C LEU A 199 28.73 -7.56 1.83
N LEU A 200 27.90 -7.76 0.80
CA LEU A 200 28.39 -8.02 -0.55
C LEU A 200 29.03 -6.76 -1.15
N PRO A 201 30.09 -6.86 -1.95
CA PRO A 201 30.71 -5.70 -2.58
C PRO A 201 29.84 -5.08 -3.67
N ASN A 202 29.96 -3.76 -3.86
CA ASN A 202 29.09 -3.03 -4.79
C ASN A 202 29.31 -3.37 -6.27
N PHE A 203 30.50 -3.84 -6.64
CA PHE A 203 30.83 -4.16 -8.03
C PHE A 203 30.03 -5.35 -8.61
N ILE A 204 29.44 -6.19 -7.75
CA ILE A 204 28.60 -7.34 -8.17
C ILE A 204 27.24 -6.85 -8.73
N TYR A 205 26.85 -5.62 -8.40
CA TYR A 205 25.55 -5.11 -8.77
C TYR A 205 25.60 -4.28 -10.04
N SER A 206 24.60 -4.49 -10.91
CA SER A 206 24.37 -3.61 -12.05
C SER A 206 24.21 -2.16 -11.58
N LYS A 207 24.79 -1.20 -12.34
CA LYS A 207 24.59 0.24 -12.12
C LYS A 207 23.19 0.70 -12.49
N GLU A 208 22.46 -0.06 -13.29
CA GLU A 208 21.09 0.27 -13.67
C GLU A 208 20.16 0.27 -12.45
N PRO A 209 19.26 1.24 -12.33
CA PRO A 209 18.30 1.30 -11.22
C PRO A 209 17.32 0.12 -11.29
N LEU A 210 16.79 -0.32 -10.14
CA LEU A 210 15.79 -1.38 -10.04
C LEU A 210 14.52 -1.09 -10.84
N ILE A 211 14.20 0.18 -11.00
CA ILE A 211 13.09 0.68 -11.81
C ILE A 211 13.65 1.74 -12.75
N ASP A 212 13.52 1.53 -14.07
CA ASP A 212 13.93 2.53 -15.06
C ASP A 212 13.18 3.87 -14.83
N PRO A 213 13.88 4.99 -14.61
CA PRO A 213 13.26 6.30 -14.45
C PRO A 213 12.37 6.71 -15.64
N ARG A 214 12.68 6.24 -16.84
CA ARG A 214 11.86 6.46 -18.04
C ARG A 214 10.51 5.78 -17.92
N TYR A 215 10.47 4.60 -17.29
CA TYR A 215 9.21 3.90 -17.04
C TYR A 215 8.34 4.65 -16.01
N LEU A 216 8.93 5.19 -14.96
CA LEU A 216 8.21 6.04 -14.00
C LEU A 216 7.63 7.29 -14.66
N LYS A 217 8.38 7.93 -15.57
CA LYS A 217 7.87 9.07 -16.36
C LYS A 217 6.68 8.66 -17.24
N LYS A 218 6.72 7.47 -17.87
CA LYS A 218 5.58 6.93 -18.65
C LYS A 218 4.35 6.72 -17.77
N ILE A 219 4.49 6.15 -16.58
CA ILE A 219 3.40 5.98 -15.61
C ILE A 219 2.80 7.33 -15.22
N LYS A 220 3.63 8.29 -14.85
CA LYS A 220 3.20 9.66 -14.52
C LYS A 220 2.40 10.30 -15.65
N HIS A 221 2.87 10.17 -16.89
CA HIS A 221 2.19 10.73 -18.05
C HIS A 221 0.86 10.03 -18.32
N TYR A 222 0.84 8.69 -18.26
CA TYR A 222 -0.35 7.87 -18.52
C TYR A 222 -1.50 8.21 -17.57
N PHE A 223 -1.21 8.38 -16.28
CA PHE A 223 -2.22 8.67 -15.25
C PHE A 223 -2.37 10.16 -14.92
N LYS A 224 -1.85 11.05 -15.76
CA LYS A 224 -1.89 12.50 -15.51
C LYS A 224 -3.32 13.01 -15.29
N ASN A 225 -4.23 12.65 -16.19
CA ASN A 225 -5.63 13.11 -16.14
C ASN A 225 -6.36 12.57 -14.91
N ASP A 226 -6.10 11.32 -14.53
CA ASP A 226 -6.65 10.74 -13.30
C ASP A 226 -6.19 11.49 -12.05
N TRP A 227 -4.89 11.84 -12.00
CA TRP A 227 -4.34 12.61 -10.90
C TRP A 227 -4.95 14.02 -10.82
N GLU A 228 -5.06 14.73 -11.93
CA GLU A 228 -5.66 16.06 -12.00
C GLU A 228 -7.13 16.06 -11.57
N ALA A 229 -7.89 15.02 -11.96
CA ALA A 229 -9.25 14.83 -11.53
C ALA A 229 -9.35 14.61 -10.01
N CYS A 230 -8.43 13.86 -9.42
CA CYS A 230 -8.38 13.66 -7.96
C CYS A 230 -8.07 14.97 -7.21
N LEU A 231 -7.17 15.82 -7.73
CA LEU A 231 -6.88 17.14 -7.15
C LEU A 231 -8.11 18.04 -7.20
N THR A 232 -8.81 18.06 -8.34
CA THR A 232 -10.05 18.84 -8.51
C THR A 232 -11.15 18.36 -7.55
N TYR A 233 -11.23 17.05 -7.30
CA TYR A 233 -12.19 16.49 -6.35
C TYR A 233 -11.97 17.01 -4.92
N GLN A 234 -10.74 17.10 -4.47
CA GLN A 234 -10.41 17.65 -3.14
C GLN A 234 -10.80 19.13 -3.02
N ASN A 235 -10.49 19.92 -4.05
CA ASN A 235 -10.71 21.37 -4.04
C ASN A 235 -12.20 21.74 -4.01
N LYS A 236 -13.09 20.90 -4.56
CA LYS A 236 -14.54 21.12 -4.51
C LYS A 236 -15.17 20.90 -3.13
N LYS A 237 -14.40 20.38 -2.17
CA LYS A 237 -14.87 20.06 -0.81
C LYS A 237 -14.24 20.91 0.29
N LYS A 238 -13.32 21.81 -0.07
CA LYS A 238 -12.83 22.90 0.78
C LYS A 238 -13.74 24.11 0.64
#